data_6f12f8ea7ea5628dbfd7009fb253a704
#
_entry.id   6f12f8ea7ea5628dbfd7009fb253a704
#
_cell.length_a   1.000
_cell.length_b   1.000
_cell.length_c   1.000
_cell.angle_alpha   90.00
_cell.angle_beta   90.00
_cell.angle_gamma   90.00
#
_symmetry.space_group_name_H-M   'P 1'
#
loop_
_entity.id
_entity.type
_entity.pdbx_description
1 polymer ?
#
loop_
_entity_poly.entity_id
_entity_poly.type
_entity_poly.pdbx_seq_one_letter_code
_entity_poly.pdbx_strand_id
1 'polypeptide(L)'
;MAASVDAYRGLFDGAARAAGRIGAGEHIDLAHWGGLALARIDSFAPELGAEIRGIAGGAALPVYEVAAINARTEILAACGAAAHECSTVVRLIDGAAPVSVQCWDWYSEFADLWLLWEIPRSDGGTTVTVTEFGIVGKAGVNGRGLGLHFNILHHEADGSTVDGGVMGVPVHVLARAVLDRSLDLNQAMVTIAAAPVSASTSLTLVAAQRRPDGRVESAAVSCEVNPEKIGYALPDPEGLLVHTNHFLSEPARLRDTELVGGPDTVIRYDQLRRRLVGRDVTVESAVAAMDSHLMGGGATCCHPDSTLPPPAPGAARAGGVPPAPGAERAGRVPPAQFATLATIALDVPAGTVRVHAGGPCTAGRAFTAETSTDQYKEFEHA
;
A
#
# COMPACT_ATOMS: atom_id res chain seq x y z
N MET A 1 14.98 -0.95 11.85
CA MET A 1 14.68 -2.34 11.48
C MET A 1 14.08 -3.14 12.64
N ALA A 2 14.75 -3.34 13.76
CA ALA A 2 14.18 -4.07 14.90
C ALA A 2 12.83 -3.50 15.33
N ALA A 3 12.74 -2.17 15.50
CA ALA A 3 11.48 -1.51 15.84
C ALA A 3 10.34 -1.80 14.84
N SER A 4 10.66 -1.94 13.53
CA SER A 4 9.68 -2.30 12.52
C SER A 4 9.18 -3.73 12.72
N VAL A 5 10.08 -4.69 12.99
CA VAL A 5 9.71 -6.09 13.28
C VAL A 5 8.87 -6.17 14.54
N ASP A 6 9.25 -5.45 15.61
CA ASP A 6 8.52 -5.45 16.88
C ASP A 6 7.10 -4.87 16.72
N ALA A 7 6.96 -3.76 15.97
CA ALA A 7 5.66 -3.15 15.69
C ALA A 7 4.76 -4.12 14.88
N TYR A 8 5.31 -4.77 13.85
CA TYR A 8 4.56 -5.76 13.08
C TYR A 8 4.21 -7.01 13.89
N ARG A 9 5.09 -7.47 14.76
CA ARG A 9 4.79 -8.58 15.68
C ARG A 9 3.58 -8.23 16.55
N GLY A 10 3.57 -7.03 17.14
CA GLY A 10 2.43 -6.53 17.92
C GLY A 10 1.13 -6.50 17.12
N LEU A 11 1.20 -6.01 15.88
CA LEU A 11 0.05 -5.95 14.98
C LEU A 11 -0.48 -7.33 14.61
N PHE A 12 0.40 -8.29 14.27
CA PHE A 12 0.03 -9.66 13.94
C PHE A 12 -0.59 -10.39 15.15
N ASP A 13 0.01 -10.24 16.33
CA ASP A 13 -0.53 -10.83 17.57
C ASP A 13 -1.91 -10.26 17.88
N GLY A 14 -2.09 -8.96 17.71
CA GLY A 14 -3.38 -8.29 17.88
C GLY A 14 -4.45 -8.83 16.91
N ALA A 15 -4.11 -8.97 15.64
CA ALA A 15 -4.98 -9.51 14.61
C ALA A 15 -5.34 -10.98 14.88
N ALA A 16 -4.34 -11.83 15.17
CA ALA A 16 -4.53 -13.24 15.44
C ALA A 16 -5.39 -13.46 16.69
N ARG A 17 -5.21 -12.63 17.72
CA ARG A 17 -6.01 -12.67 18.94
C ARG A 17 -7.45 -12.24 18.69
N ALA A 18 -7.67 -11.19 17.91
CA ALA A 18 -9.00 -10.74 17.51
C ALA A 18 -9.75 -11.80 16.70
N ALA A 19 -9.03 -12.59 15.89
CA ALA A 19 -9.56 -13.73 15.13
C ALA A 19 -9.74 -15.01 15.95
N GLY A 20 -9.36 -15.02 17.24
CA GLY A 20 -9.42 -16.21 18.11
C GLY A 20 -8.40 -17.31 17.72
N ARG A 21 -7.36 -16.96 16.97
CA ARG A 21 -6.31 -17.92 16.55
C ARG A 21 -5.26 -18.16 17.63
N ILE A 22 -5.06 -17.21 18.54
CA ILE A 22 -4.17 -17.31 19.69
C ILE A 22 -4.86 -16.78 20.95
N GLY A 23 -4.45 -17.31 22.11
CA GLY A 23 -4.93 -16.90 23.44
C GLY A 23 -4.23 -15.64 23.99
N ALA A 24 -4.71 -15.20 25.15
CA ALA A 24 -4.08 -14.09 25.86
C ALA A 24 -2.65 -14.48 26.28
N GLY A 25 -1.67 -13.62 25.94
CA GLY A 25 -0.25 -13.86 26.23
C GLY A 25 0.46 -14.79 25.24
N GLU A 26 -0.24 -15.33 24.27
CA GLU A 26 0.37 -16.08 23.17
C GLU A 26 0.79 -15.15 22.02
N HIS A 27 1.74 -15.61 21.22
CA HIS A 27 2.29 -14.93 20.05
C HIS A 27 2.15 -15.80 18.80
N ILE A 28 2.02 -15.16 17.64
CA ILE A 28 2.07 -15.91 16.37
C ILE A 28 3.47 -16.48 16.16
N ASP A 29 3.54 -17.62 15.49
CA ASP A 29 4.81 -18.24 15.11
C ASP A 29 5.39 -17.54 13.86
N LEU A 30 6.18 -16.48 14.08
CA LEU A 30 6.85 -15.75 12.99
C LEU A 30 7.84 -16.62 12.21
N ALA A 31 8.41 -17.67 12.82
CA ALA A 31 9.31 -18.56 12.11
C ALA A 31 8.54 -19.40 11.09
N HIS A 32 7.35 -19.87 11.44
CA HIS A 32 6.45 -20.54 10.52
C HIS A 32 6.01 -19.61 9.38
N TRP A 33 5.44 -18.45 9.68
CA TRP A 33 4.93 -17.52 8.67
C TRP A 33 6.03 -16.97 7.76
N GLY A 34 7.14 -16.56 8.36
CA GLY A 34 8.30 -16.06 7.60
C GLY A 34 8.97 -17.16 6.77
N GLY A 35 8.94 -18.42 7.23
CA GLY A 35 9.40 -19.57 6.46
C GLY A 35 8.55 -19.82 5.22
N LEU A 36 7.21 -19.76 5.32
CA LEU A 36 6.29 -19.85 4.19
C LEU A 36 6.52 -18.72 3.19
N ALA A 37 6.64 -17.47 3.69
CA ALA A 37 6.91 -16.30 2.88
C ALA A 37 8.23 -16.46 2.11
N LEU A 38 9.32 -16.81 2.80
CA LEU A 38 10.65 -16.92 2.19
C LEU A 38 10.68 -18.00 1.10
N ALA A 39 10.05 -19.15 1.35
CA ALA A 39 9.96 -20.22 0.36
C ALA A 39 9.23 -19.75 -0.92
N ARG A 40 8.16 -18.98 -0.77
CA ARG A 40 7.42 -18.41 -1.90
C ARG A 40 8.24 -17.33 -2.62
N ILE A 41 8.91 -16.46 -1.87
CA ILE A 41 9.78 -15.40 -2.41
C ILE A 41 10.91 -16.01 -3.22
N ASP A 42 11.61 -17.01 -2.68
CA ASP A 42 12.71 -17.71 -3.38
C ASP A 42 12.25 -18.38 -4.69
N SER A 43 11.03 -18.90 -4.71
CA SER A 43 10.45 -19.49 -5.91
C SER A 43 10.06 -18.46 -6.98
N PHE A 44 9.57 -17.29 -6.58
CA PHE A 44 9.06 -16.25 -7.48
C PHE A 44 10.13 -15.23 -7.88
N ALA A 45 10.92 -14.76 -6.91
CA ALA A 45 11.90 -13.71 -7.05
C ALA A 45 13.13 -14.01 -6.17
N PRO A 46 13.99 -14.98 -6.58
CA PRO A 46 15.14 -15.42 -5.80
C PRO A 46 16.13 -14.29 -5.49
N GLU A 47 16.23 -13.28 -6.36
CA GLU A 47 17.04 -12.08 -6.14
C GLU A 47 16.51 -11.25 -4.95
N LEU A 48 15.18 -11.13 -4.81
CA LEU A 48 14.58 -10.45 -3.66
C LEU A 48 14.69 -11.30 -2.38
N GLY A 49 14.65 -12.61 -2.50
CA GLY A 49 14.98 -13.52 -1.40
C GLY A 49 16.41 -13.32 -0.89
N ALA A 50 17.37 -13.15 -1.81
CA ALA A 50 18.75 -12.83 -1.46
C ALA A 50 18.88 -11.44 -0.81
N GLU A 51 18.17 -10.43 -1.31
CA GLU A 51 18.12 -9.08 -0.74
C GLU A 51 17.57 -9.11 0.68
N ILE A 52 16.46 -9.81 0.93
CA ILE A 52 15.87 -10.00 2.28
C ILE A 52 16.88 -10.65 3.25
N ARG A 53 17.65 -11.62 2.79
CA ARG A 53 18.73 -12.22 3.61
C ARG A 53 19.84 -11.22 3.91
N GLY A 54 20.20 -10.39 2.92
CA GLY A 54 21.18 -9.31 3.10
C GLY A 54 20.69 -8.28 4.15
N ILE A 55 19.43 -7.85 4.03
CA ILE A 55 18.79 -6.94 4.98
C ILE A 55 18.79 -7.54 6.40
N ALA A 56 18.39 -8.81 6.54
CA ALA A 56 18.37 -9.51 7.82
C ALA A 56 19.77 -9.61 8.43
N GLY A 57 20.77 -9.98 7.62
CA GLY A 57 22.16 -10.06 8.06
C GLY A 57 22.72 -8.72 8.50
N GLY A 58 22.47 -7.65 7.73
CA GLY A 58 22.90 -6.29 8.09
C GLY A 58 22.24 -5.74 9.36
N ALA A 59 21.01 -6.16 9.63
CA ALA A 59 20.26 -5.78 10.83
C ALA A 59 20.49 -6.71 12.03
N ALA A 60 21.27 -7.78 11.89
CA ALA A 60 21.45 -8.84 12.88
C ALA A 60 20.12 -9.46 13.35
N LEU A 61 19.15 -9.62 12.42
CA LEU A 61 17.84 -10.21 12.68
C LEU A 61 17.73 -11.60 12.01
N PRO A 62 16.89 -12.50 12.55
CA PRO A 62 16.51 -13.73 11.87
C PRO A 62 15.84 -13.43 10.51
N VAL A 63 16.25 -14.14 9.46
CA VAL A 63 15.72 -13.92 8.11
C VAL A 63 14.19 -14.10 8.03
N TYR A 64 13.65 -15.03 8.81
CA TYR A 64 12.20 -15.26 8.84
C TYR A 64 11.41 -14.07 9.40
N GLU A 65 11.97 -13.25 10.28
CA GLU A 65 11.32 -12.03 10.76
C GLU A 65 11.20 -10.98 9.66
N VAL A 66 12.27 -10.79 8.88
CA VAL A 66 12.27 -9.86 7.74
C VAL A 66 11.37 -10.40 6.63
N ALA A 67 11.36 -11.71 6.39
CA ALA A 67 10.43 -12.32 5.43
C ALA A 67 8.97 -12.17 5.86
N ALA A 68 8.66 -12.32 7.15
CA ALA A 68 7.31 -12.15 7.68
C ALA A 68 6.78 -10.73 7.49
N ILE A 69 7.59 -9.69 7.74
CA ILE A 69 7.13 -8.31 7.50
C ILE A 69 6.96 -8.00 6.01
N ASN A 70 7.70 -8.65 5.10
CA ASN A 70 7.45 -8.57 3.67
C ASN A 70 6.12 -9.24 3.26
N ALA A 71 5.64 -10.19 4.04
CA ALA A 71 4.36 -10.88 3.87
C ALA A 71 3.27 -10.36 4.84
N ARG A 72 3.40 -9.12 5.32
CA ARG A 72 2.49 -8.56 6.32
C ARG A 72 1.03 -8.56 5.89
N THR A 73 0.77 -8.28 4.63
CA THR A 73 -0.59 -8.26 4.07
C THR A 73 -1.20 -9.64 4.06
N GLU A 74 -0.44 -10.66 3.68
CA GLU A 74 -0.84 -12.07 3.68
C GLU A 74 -1.11 -12.60 5.09
N ILE A 75 -0.28 -12.23 6.06
CA ILE A 75 -0.45 -12.63 7.46
C ILE A 75 -1.69 -11.98 8.04
N LEU A 76 -1.89 -10.68 7.83
CA LEU A 76 -3.08 -9.96 8.28
C LEU A 76 -4.34 -10.51 7.64
N ALA A 77 -4.33 -10.77 6.33
CA ALA A 77 -5.44 -11.37 5.60
C ALA A 77 -5.80 -12.76 6.17
N ALA A 78 -4.81 -13.60 6.43
CA ALA A 78 -5.03 -14.90 7.05
C ALA A 78 -5.57 -14.80 8.48
N CYS A 79 -5.29 -13.70 9.20
CA CYS A 79 -5.88 -13.41 10.50
C CYS A 79 -7.26 -12.76 10.40
N GLY A 80 -7.79 -12.51 9.19
CA GLY A 80 -9.07 -11.82 8.99
C GLY A 80 -9.04 -10.36 9.42
N ALA A 81 -7.85 -9.75 9.49
CA ALA A 81 -7.70 -8.34 9.81
C ALA A 81 -7.85 -7.51 8.54
N ALA A 82 -8.75 -6.54 8.60
CA ALA A 82 -8.86 -5.53 7.56
C ALA A 82 -7.83 -4.42 7.83
N ALA A 83 -6.94 -4.18 6.87
CA ALA A 83 -6.04 -3.04 6.88
C ALA A 83 -6.58 -2.03 5.87
N HIS A 84 -6.87 -0.82 6.31
CA HIS A 84 -7.56 0.17 5.49
C HIS A 84 -6.65 1.29 5.03
N GLU A 85 -7.04 1.91 3.94
CA GLU A 85 -6.98 3.32 3.60
C GLU A 85 -5.73 3.77 2.82
N CYS A 86 -5.78 3.57 1.52
CA CYS A 86 -4.98 4.36 0.58
C CYS A 86 -5.93 5.00 -0.44
N SER A 87 -5.54 6.15 -0.97
CA SER A 87 -6.27 6.78 -2.07
C SER A 87 -5.29 7.16 -3.17
N THR A 88 -5.54 6.72 -4.39
CA THR A 88 -4.69 6.96 -5.56
C THR A 88 -5.44 7.75 -6.62
N VAL A 89 -4.77 8.72 -7.21
CA VAL A 89 -5.25 9.52 -8.35
C VAL A 89 -4.20 9.50 -9.44
N VAL A 90 -4.63 9.16 -10.65
CA VAL A 90 -3.84 9.32 -11.88
C VAL A 90 -4.65 10.14 -12.87
N ARG A 91 -4.03 11.14 -13.51
CA ARG A 91 -4.60 11.89 -14.64
C ARG A 91 -3.66 11.78 -15.81
N LEU A 92 -4.12 11.16 -16.88
CA LEU A 92 -3.43 11.16 -18.17
C LEU A 92 -3.71 12.50 -18.87
N ILE A 93 -2.67 13.09 -19.44
CA ILE A 93 -2.72 14.38 -20.12
C ILE A 93 -2.09 14.21 -21.52
N ASP A 94 -2.86 14.50 -22.55
CA ASP A 94 -2.41 14.32 -23.93
C ASP A 94 -1.14 15.13 -24.21
N GLY A 95 -0.07 14.43 -24.57
CA GLY A 95 1.22 15.02 -24.93
C GLY A 95 2.05 15.56 -23.76
N ALA A 96 1.56 15.47 -22.51
CA ALA A 96 2.24 15.91 -21.30
C ALA A 96 2.47 14.77 -20.30
N ALA A 97 3.28 15.01 -19.26
CA ALA A 97 3.49 14.06 -18.21
C ALA A 97 2.20 13.79 -17.43
N PRO A 98 1.90 12.52 -17.08
CA PRO A 98 0.74 12.21 -16.27
C PRO A 98 0.93 12.74 -14.85
N VAL A 99 -0.17 13.14 -14.22
CA VAL A 99 -0.21 13.39 -12.77
C VAL A 99 -0.49 12.07 -12.08
N SER A 100 0.26 11.74 -11.04
CA SER A 100 0.16 10.47 -10.33
C SER A 100 0.47 10.69 -8.85
N VAL A 101 -0.56 10.60 -7.99
CA VAL A 101 -0.48 10.93 -6.55
C VAL A 101 -1.20 9.87 -5.73
N GLN A 102 -0.64 9.56 -4.55
CA GLN A 102 -1.23 8.65 -3.58
C GLN A 102 -1.11 9.22 -2.16
N CYS A 103 -2.18 9.11 -1.36
CA CYS A 103 -2.12 9.12 0.10
C CYS A 103 -1.92 7.67 0.56
N TRP A 104 -0.83 7.44 1.32
CA TRP A 104 -0.59 6.17 1.98
C TRP A 104 -1.02 6.30 3.44
N ASP A 105 -2.09 5.60 3.78
CA ASP A 105 -2.62 5.57 5.13
C ASP A 105 -2.25 4.22 5.77
N TRP A 106 -1.82 4.27 7.04
CA TRP A 106 -1.45 3.10 7.82
C TRP A 106 -1.60 3.39 9.31
N TYR A 107 -1.31 2.40 10.15
CA TYR A 107 -1.30 2.60 11.59
C TYR A 107 -0.32 3.69 12.00
N SER A 108 -0.75 4.64 12.83
CA SER A 108 0.05 5.82 13.21
C SER A 108 1.36 5.48 13.93
N GLU A 109 1.45 4.32 14.56
CA GLU A 109 2.67 3.81 15.19
C GLU A 109 3.81 3.52 14.19
N PHE A 110 3.50 3.45 12.89
CA PHE A 110 4.49 3.28 11.82
C PHE A 110 4.95 4.60 11.19
N ALA A 111 4.57 5.76 11.74
CA ALA A 111 4.87 7.07 11.16
C ALA A 111 6.36 7.33 10.94
N ASP A 112 7.22 6.78 11.79
CA ASP A 112 8.68 6.90 11.71
C ASP A 112 9.36 5.63 11.17
N LEU A 113 8.61 4.65 10.67
CA LEU A 113 9.12 3.33 10.27
C LEU A 113 9.14 3.12 8.75
N TRP A 114 9.25 4.17 7.95
CA TRP A 114 9.32 4.11 6.50
C TRP A 114 10.44 4.99 5.94
N LEU A 115 10.78 4.77 4.66
CA LEU A 115 11.85 5.47 3.96
C LEU A 115 11.53 5.64 2.47
N LEU A 116 12.18 6.61 1.85
CA LEU A 116 12.38 6.68 0.41
C LEU A 116 13.70 5.98 0.10
N TRP A 117 13.68 4.96 -0.76
CA TRP A 117 14.83 4.13 -1.06
C TRP A 117 15.16 4.16 -2.54
N GLU A 118 16.38 4.58 -2.86
CA GLU A 118 16.97 4.50 -4.19
C GLU A 118 17.81 3.23 -4.30
N ILE A 119 17.49 2.38 -5.25
CA ILE A 119 18.06 1.06 -5.39
C ILE A 119 18.75 0.98 -6.77
N PRO A 120 20.09 1.05 -6.82
CA PRO A 120 20.83 0.81 -8.04
C PRO A 120 20.61 -0.63 -8.52
N ARG A 121 20.39 -0.80 -9.83
CA ARG A 121 20.21 -2.10 -10.45
C ARG A 121 21.44 -2.50 -11.25
N SER A 122 21.64 -3.80 -11.43
CA SER A 122 22.76 -4.35 -12.18
C SER A 122 22.79 -3.94 -13.66
N ASP A 123 21.67 -3.51 -14.23
CA ASP A 123 21.56 -3.01 -15.60
C ASP A 123 21.85 -1.50 -15.77
N GLY A 124 22.30 -0.85 -14.69
CA GLY A 124 22.61 0.58 -14.67
C GLY A 124 21.37 1.48 -14.45
N GLY A 125 20.18 0.91 -14.31
CA GLY A 125 18.99 1.66 -13.94
C GLY A 125 18.85 1.82 -12.42
N THR A 126 17.82 2.53 -12.00
CA THR A 126 17.47 2.76 -10.59
C THR A 126 16.00 2.48 -10.37
N THR A 127 15.67 1.76 -9.31
CA THR A 127 14.32 1.68 -8.77
C THR A 127 14.25 2.62 -7.57
N VAL A 128 13.26 3.52 -7.55
CA VAL A 128 13.00 4.41 -6.40
C VAL A 128 11.67 4.01 -5.79
N THR A 129 11.65 3.67 -4.52
CA THR A 129 10.42 3.22 -3.84
C THR A 129 10.25 3.85 -2.46
N VAL A 130 9.03 4.27 -2.15
CA VAL A 130 8.61 4.55 -0.77
C VAL A 130 8.20 3.22 -0.17
N THR A 131 8.82 2.84 0.93
CA THR A 131 8.54 1.55 1.59
C THR A 131 8.83 1.65 3.09
N GLU A 132 8.60 0.56 3.81
CA GLU A 132 8.86 0.49 5.26
C GLU A 132 10.20 -0.20 5.53
N PHE A 133 10.84 0.10 6.67
CA PHE A 133 12.10 -0.53 7.03
C PHE A 133 11.99 -2.05 7.05
N GLY A 134 12.72 -2.72 6.17
CA GLY A 134 12.74 -4.17 6.00
C GLY A 134 11.82 -4.72 4.93
N ILE A 135 10.93 -3.92 4.39
CA ILE A 135 10.06 -4.30 3.28
C ILE A 135 10.68 -3.84 1.96
N VAL A 136 10.84 -4.76 1.00
CA VAL A 136 11.62 -4.54 -0.22
C VAL A 136 10.99 -3.56 -1.21
N GLY A 137 9.70 -3.27 -1.12
CA GLY A 137 9.07 -2.29 -2.00
C GLY A 137 7.58 -2.08 -1.75
N LYS A 138 7.07 -0.95 -2.27
CA LYS A 138 5.65 -0.60 -2.20
C LYS A 138 5.27 0.29 -3.40
N ALA A 139 5.28 1.61 -3.25
CA ALA A 139 4.99 2.56 -4.32
C ALA A 139 6.30 3.16 -4.85
N GLY A 140 6.39 3.42 -6.18
CA GLY A 140 7.63 3.97 -6.71
C GLY A 140 7.70 3.99 -8.24
N VAL A 141 8.92 4.20 -8.73
CA VAL A 141 9.23 4.27 -10.17
C VAL A 141 10.48 3.45 -10.49
N ASN A 142 10.64 3.01 -11.74
CA ASN A 142 11.78 2.19 -12.15
C ASN A 142 12.81 2.88 -13.07
N GLY A 143 12.70 4.18 -13.27
CA GLY A 143 13.61 4.91 -14.17
C GLY A 143 13.53 4.51 -15.65
N ARG A 144 12.61 3.62 -16.03
CA ARG A 144 12.35 3.19 -17.42
C ARG A 144 10.99 3.67 -17.93
N GLY A 145 10.39 4.63 -17.23
CA GLY A 145 9.07 5.16 -17.57
C GLY A 145 7.90 4.32 -17.04
N LEU A 146 8.09 3.56 -15.98
CA LEU A 146 7.03 2.86 -15.25
C LEU A 146 6.99 3.32 -13.80
N GLY A 147 5.79 3.68 -13.34
CA GLY A 147 5.47 3.96 -11.93
C GLY A 147 4.39 3.03 -11.43
N LEU A 148 4.34 2.86 -10.11
CA LEU A 148 3.42 1.97 -9.42
C LEU A 148 2.95 2.60 -8.12
N HIS A 149 1.63 2.65 -7.92
CA HIS A 149 0.98 2.86 -6.62
C HIS A 149 0.35 1.58 -6.10
N PHE A 150 0.14 1.53 -4.79
CA PHE A 150 -0.27 0.32 -4.08
C PHE A 150 -1.46 0.62 -3.15
N ASN A 151 -2.62 -0.02 -3.39
CA ASN A 151 -3.76 0.04 -2.49
C ASN A 151 -4.12 -1.37 -2.01
N ILE A 152 -4.35 -1.55 -0.71
CA ILE A 152 -4.84 -2.81 -0.17
C ILE A 152 -6.31 -2.99 -0.58
N LEU A 153 -6.66 -4.22 -0.96
CA LEU A 153 -8.03 -4.66 -1.22
C LEU A 153 -8.36 -5.85 -0.32
N HIS A 154 -9.63 -6.14 -0.17
CA HIS A 154 -10.11 -7.26 0.63
C HIS A 154 -11.15 -8.08 -0.13
N HIS A 155 -10.90 -9.40 -0.23
CA HIS A 155 -11.74 -10.33 -0.95
C HIS A 155 -12.06 -11.55 -0.07
N GLU A 156 -13.22 -12.16 -0.22
CA GLU A 156 -13.63 -13.35 0.54
C GLU A 156 -12.62 -14.51 0.47
N ALA A 157 -11.81 -14.58 -0.59
CA ALA A 157 -10.79 -15.63 -0.76
C ALA A 157 -9.46 -15.32 -0.09
N ASP A 158 -9.29 -14.10 0.51
CA ASP A 158 -8.03 -13.72 1.13
C ASP A 158 -7.67 -14.65 2.30
N GLY A 159 -6.41 -15.07 2.37
CA GLY A 159 -5.91 -15.97 3.40
C GLY A 159 -6.32 -17.43 3.24
N SER A 160 -7.26 -17.79 2.36
CA SER A 160 -7.84 -19.13 2.27
C SER A 160 -6.84 -20.25 1.98
N THR A 161 -5.76 -19.96 1.25
CA THR A 161 -4.71 -20.95 0.93
C THR A 161 -3.66 -21.07 2.04
N VAL A 162 -3.53 -20.05 2.87
CA VAL A 162 -2.48 -19.98 3.90
C VAL A 162 -2.78 -20.95 5.05
N ASP A 163 -4.05 -21.16 5.39
CA ASP A 163 -4.46 -22.16 6.38
C ASP A 163 -4.09 -23.60 5.97
N GLY A 164 -3.96 -23.85 4.67
CA GLY A 164 -3.43 -25.08 4.09
C GLY A 164 -1.90 -25.16 4.02
N GLY A 165 -1.18 -24.18 4.58
CA GLY A 165 0.29 -24.11 4.57
C GLY A 165 0.89 -23.59 3.26
N VAL A 166 0.10 -22.94 2.40
CA VAL A 166 0.55 -22.38 1.12
C VAL A 166 0.35 -20.88 1.10
N MET A 167 1.44 -20.13 1.23
CA MET A 167 1.42 -18.68 1.05
C MET A 167 1.61 -18.33 -0.43
N GLY A 168 0.85 -17.36 -0.92
CA GLY A 168 1.04 -16.74 -2.22
C GLY A 168 2.27 -15.85 -2.25
N VAL A 169 2.56 -15.25 -3.42
CA VAL A 169 3.61 -14.24 -3.55
C VAL A 169 3.21 -13.04 -2.70
N PRO A 170 4.04 -12.62 -1.73
CA PRO A 170 3.76 -11.43 -0.94
C PRO A 170 3.59 -10.21 -1.86
N VAL A 171 2.48 -9.47 -1.69
CA VAL A 171 2.13 -8.37 -2.61
C VAL A 171 3.15 -7.25 -2.63
N HIS A 172 3.91 -7.04 -1.54
CA HIS A 172 5.03 -6.11 -1.50
C HIS A 172 6.23 -6.57 -2.34
N VAL A 173 6.51 -7.87 -2.32
CA VAL A 173 7.53 -8.50 -3.18
C VAL A 173 7.10 -8.45 -4.65
N LEU A 174 5.80 -8.65 -4.92
CA LEU A 174 5.25 -8.49 -6.27
C LEU A 174 5.42 -7.06 -6.77
N ALA A 175 5.08 -6.04 -5.97
CA ALA A 175 5.24 -4.64 -6.34
C ALA A 175 6.71 -4.32 -6.70
N ARG A 176 7.67 -4.78 -5.90
CA ARG A 176 9.09 -4.60 -6.18
C ARG A 176 9.53 -5.36 -7.42
N ALA A 177 9.13 -6.61 -7.60
CA ALA A 177 9.47 -7.39 -8.79
C ALA A 177 8.94 -6.73 -10.08
N VAL A 178 7.76 -6.12 -10.04
CA VAL A 178 7.22 -5.34 -11.16
C VAL A 178 8.12 -4.16 -11.50
N LEU A 179 8.53 -3.37 -10.52
CA LEU A 179 9.42 -2.22 -10.75
C LEU A 179 10.80 -2.66 -11.27
N ASP A 180 11.36 -3.74 -10.74
CA ASP A 180 12.70 -4.17 -11.12
C ASP A 180 12.76 -4.82 -12.51
N ARG A 181 11.77 -5.63 -12.86
CA ARG A 181 11.82 -6.51 -14.03
C ARG A 181 11.15 -5.92 -15.27
N SER A 182 10.16 -5.02 -15.09
CA SER A 182 9.35 -4.58 -16.23
C SER A 182 10.02 -3.47 -17.02
N LEU A 183 10.09 -3.65 -18.33
CA LEU A 183 10.58 -2.66 -19.29
C LEU A 183 9.44 -1.75 -19.80
N ASP A 184 8.22 -2.23 -19.70
CA ASP A 184 7.01 -1.57 -20.18
C ASP A 184 5.77 -2.02 -19.41
N LEU A 185 4.63 -1.40 -19.72
CA LEU A 185 3.35 -1.66 -19.08
C LEU A 185 2.88 -3.11 -19.30
N ASN A 186 3.09 -3.67 -20.50
CA ASN A 186 2.65 -5.03 -20.80
C ASN A 186 3.41 -6.06 -19.96
N GLN A 187 4.73 -5.92 -19.84
CA GLN A 187 5.55 -6.81 -18.99
C GLN A 187 5.15 -6.70 -17.52
N ALA A 188 4.83 -5.49 -17.04
CA ALA A 188 4.32 -5.27 -15.69
C ALA A 188 3.00 -6.04 -15.45
N MET A 189 2.04 -5.90 -16.37
CA MET A 189 0.76 -6.59 -16.30
C MET A 189 0.92 -8.12 -16.35
N VAL A 190 1.79 -8.64 -17.22
CA VAL A 190 2.11 -10.08 -17.31
C VAL A 190 2.73 -10.58 -16.01
N THR A 191 3.67 -9.83 -15.44
CA THR A 191 4.31 -10.18 -14.15
C THR A 191 3.28 -10.28 -13.03
N ILE A 192 2.35 -9.32 -12.97
CA ILE A 192 1.27 -9.31 -11.98
C ILE A 192 0.33 -10.50 -12.22
N ALA A 193 -0.11 -10.71 -13.46
CA ALA A 193 -1.06 -11.78 -13.78
C ALA A 193 -0.49 -13.19 -13.54
N ALA A 194 0.82 -13.36 -13.59
CA ALA A 194 1.49 -14.64 -13.35
C ALA A 194 1.73 -14.93 -11.86
N ALA A 195 1.55 -13.96 -10.96
CA ALA A 195 1.84 -14.13 -9.55
C ALA A 195 0.64 -14.77 -8.80
N PRO A 196 0.80 -15.96 -8.22
CA PRO A 196 -0.23 -16.55 -7.37
C PRO A 196 -0.19 -15.84 -6.00
N VAL A 197 -1.10 -14.91 -5.76
CA VAL A 197 -1.22 -14.17 -4.49
C VAL A 197 -2.15 -14.88 -3.51
N SER A 198 -2.04 -14.59 -2.22
CA SER A 198 -2.96 -15.05 -1.16
C SER A 198 -3.61 -13.89 -0.39
N ALA A 199 -3.32 -12.66 -0.81
CA ALA A 199 -3.98 -11.46 -0.32
C ALA A 199 -4.28 -10.53 -1.50
N SER A 200 -5.34 -9.73 -1.38
CA SER A 200 -5.80 -8.85 -2.44
C SER A 200 -5.11 -7.48 -2.40
N THR A 201 -4.85 -6.94 -3.59
CA THR A 201 -4.28 -5.60 -3.74
C THR A 201 -4.62 -5.00 -5.10
N SER A 202 -4.61 -3.68 -5.20
CA SER A 202 -4.58 -2.95 -6.46
C SER A 202 -3.18 -2.37 -6.68
N LEU A 203 -2.57 -2.74 -7.79
CA LEU A 203 -1.32 -2.15 -8.28
C LEU A 203 -1.68 -1.21 -9.44
N THR A 204 -1.72 0.09 -9.15
CA THR A 204 -1.99 1.11 -10.17
C THR A 204 -0.70 1.43 -10.90
N LEU A 205 -0.59 0.92 -12.12
CA LEU A 205 0.54 1.13 -13.01
C LEU A 205 0.35 2.42 -13.82
N VAL A 206 1.41 3.18 -13.96
CA VAL A 206 1.50 4.38 -14.81
C VAL A 206 2.73 4.25 -15.69
N ALA A 207 2.53 4.19 -16.99
CA ALA A 207 3.62 4.21 -17.95
C ALA A 207 3.69 5.58 -18.64
N ALA A 208 4.89 6.12 -18.82
CA ALA A 208 5.10 7.37 -19.51
C ALA A 208 6.47 7.41 -20.19
N GLN A 209 6.48 7.77 -21.48
CA GLN A 209 7.70 7.87 -22.27
C GLN A 209 7.75 9.20 -22.99
N ARG A 210 8.90 9.87 -22.93
CA ARG A 210 9.15 11.09 -23.69
C ARG A 210 9.53 10.74 -25.13
N ARG A 211 8.81 11.28 -26.10
CA ARG A 211 9.07 11.10 -27.53
C ARG A 211 10.16 12.07 -28.01
N PRO A 212 10.78 11.80 -29.17
CA PRO A 212 11.79 12.71 -29.74
C PRO A 212 11.26 14.13 -30.04
N ASP A 213 9.96 14.28 -30.26
CA ASP A 213 9.30 15.56 -30.47
C ASP A 213 9.01 16.34 -29.17
N GLY A 214 9.43 15.79 -28.01
CA GLY A 214 9.24 16.38 -26.70
C GLY A 214 7.89 16.06 -26.04
N ARG A 215 6.93 15.52 -26.78
CA ARG A 215 5.65 15.07 -26.20
C ARG A 215 5.84 13.86 -25.32
N VAL A 216 4.96 13.69 -24.34
CA VAL A 216 4.91 12.48 -23.50
C VAL A 216 3.73 11.62 -23.94
N GLU A 217 4.00 10.34 -24.19
CA GLU A 217 2.98 9.31 -24.37
C GLU A 217 2.81 8.58 -23.06
N SER A 218 1.58 8.41 -22.59
CA SER A 218 1.29 7.81 -21.28
C SER A 218 0.08 6.90 -21.31
N ALA A 219 0.08 5.91 -20.40
CA ALA A 219 -1.04 5.01 -20.16
C ALA A 219 -1.09 4.65 -18.67
N ALA A 220 -2.27 4.27 -18.18
CA ALA A 220 -2.43 3.80 -16.80
C ALA A 220 -3.47 2.70 -16.70
N VAL A 221 -3.31 1.83 -15.72
CA VAL A 221 -4.27 0.78 -15.36
C VAL A 221 -4.10 0.42 -13.89
N SER A 222 -5.18 0.21 -13.17
CA SER A 222 -5.15 -0.48 -11.88
C SER A 222 -5.37 -1.97 -12.09
N CYS A 223 -4.37 -2.77 -11.76
CA CYS A 223 -4.44 -4.23 -11.75
C CYS A 223 -4.93 -4.68 -10.37
N GLU A 224 -6.17 -5.11 -10.31
CA GLU A 224 -6.83 -5.59 -9.09
C GLU A 224 -6.64 -7.10 -8.98
N VAL A 225 -5.69 -7.53 -8.15
CA VAL A 225 -5.39 -8.95 -7.94
C VAL A 225 -6.04 -9.48 -6.67
N ASN A 226 -6.50 -10.71 -6.74
CA ASN A 226 -6.99 -11.47 -5.59
C ASN A 226 -6.59 -12.94 -5.78
N PRO A 227 -6.75 -13.83 -4.77
CA PRO A 227 -6.32 -15.23 -4.86
C PRO A 227 -6.94 -16.03 -6.01
N GLU A 228 -8.05 -15.59 -6.58
CA GLU A 228 -8.76 -16.31 -7.63
C GLU A 228 -8.50 -15.73 -9.02
N LYS A 229 -8.43 -14.41 -9.15
CA LYS A 229 -8.43 -13.71 -10.45
C LYS A 229 -7.72 -12.36 -10.41
N ILE A 230 -7.48 -11.83 -11.59
CA ILE A 230 -7.08 -10.45 -11.81
C ILE A 230 -8.19 -9.70 -12.54
N GLY A 231 -8.42 -8.44 -12.12
CA GLY A 231 -9.28 -7.50 -12.79
C GLY A 231 -8.50 -6.24 -13.18
N TYR A 232 -9.10 -5.41 -14.03
CA TYR A 232 -8.47 -4.19 -14.52
C TYR A 232 -9.46 -3.03 -14.42
N ALA A 233 -9.05 -1.93 -13.79
CA ALA A 233 -9.75 -0.67 -13.83
C ALA A 233 -8.94 0.32 -14.71
N LEU A 234 -9.62 0.93 -15.67
CA LEU A 234 -9.01 1.84 -16.65
C LEU A 234 -9.39 3.29 -16.31
N PRO A 235 -8.57 4.26 -16.76
CA PRO A 235 -8.98 5.67 -16.76
C PRO A 235 -10.30 5.88 -17.48
N ASP A 236 -11.09 6.83 -17.04
CA ASP A 236 -12.28 7.27 -17.73
C ASP A 236 -11.92 7.99 -19.06
N PRO A 237 -12.92 8.35 -19.89
CA PRO A 237 -12.67 9.02 -21.16
C PRO A 237 -11.91 10.35 -21.07
N GLU A 238 -11.89 10.96 -19.89
CA GLU A 238 -11.10 12.17 -19.62
C GLU A 238 -9.68 11.87 -19.16
N GLY A 239 -9.30 10.59 -19.02
CA GLY A 239 -7.99 10.14 -18.55
C GLY A 239 -7.85 10.13 -17.03
N LEU A 240 -8.93 10.24 -16.26
CA LEU A 240 -8.90 10.18 -14.80
C LEU A 240 -9.08 8.74 -14.32
N LEU A 241 -8.14 8.25 -13.51
CA LEU A 241 -8.21 7.00 -12.77
C LEU A 241 -8.09 7.30 -11.29
N VAL A 242 -9.10 6.95 -10.52
CA VAL A 242 -9.10 7.00 -9.06
C VAL A 242 -9.21 5.59 -8.54
N HIS A 243 -8.45 5.24 -7.52
CA HIS A 243 -8.57 3.98 -6.80
C HIS A 243 -8.46 4.19 -5.30
N THR A 244 -9.33 3.52 -4.56
CA THR A 244 -9.30 3.48 -3.09
C THR A 244 -9.15 2.03 -2.63
N ASN A 245 -9.95 1.50 -1.70
CA ASN A 245 -9.73 0.17 -1.15
C ASN A 245 -10.85 -0.83 -1.49
N HIS A 246 -11.66 -0.57 -2.52
CA HIS A 246 -12.68 -1.51 -2.98
C HIS A 246 -12.45 -1.87 -4.46
N PHE A 247 -12.87 -3.05 -4.86
CA PHE A 247 -12.79 -3.49 -6.25
C PHE A 247 -13.70 -2.66 -7.15
N LEU A 248 -13.15 -2.24 -8.29
CA LEU A 248 -13.89 -1.55 -9.34
C LEU A 248 -14.29 -2.51 -10.46
N SER A 249 -13.51 -3.59 -10.66
CA SER A 249 -13.73 -4.57 -11.73
C SER A 249 -14.62 -5.74 -11.28
N GLU A 250 -15.43 -6.25 -12.19
CA GLU A 250 -16.21 -7.47 -12.01
C GLU A 250 -15.36 -8.72 -12.41
N PRO A 251 -15.56 -9.91 -11.81
CA PRO A 251 -16.57 -10.22 -10.78
C PRO A 251 -16.05 -10.03 -9.32
N ALA A 252 -14.81 -9.61 -9.10
CA ALA A 252 -14.23 -9.50 -7.75
C ALA A 252 -15.03 -8.55 -6.86
N ARG A 253 -15.62 -7.50 -7.44
CA ARG A 253 -16.48 -6.53 -6.74
C ARG A 253 -17.66 -7.17 -6.00
N LEU A 254 -18.18 -8.30 -6.49
CA LEU A 254 -19.30 -9.00 -5.84
C LEU A 254 -18.89 -9.75 -4.57
N ARG A 255 -17.58 -9.98 -4.37
CA ARG A 255 -17.00 -10.69 -3.23
C ARG A 255 -16.04 -9.80 -2.44
N ASP A 256 -16.20 -8.50 -2.59
CA ASP A 256 -15.45 -7.46 -1.89
C ASP A 256 -15.95 -7.37 -0.45
N THR A 257 -15.03 -7.61 0.50
CA THR A 257 -15.35 -7.53 1.93
C THR A 257 -15.11 -6.16 2.53
N GLU A 258 -14.40 -5.28 1.81
CA GLU A 258 -14.15 -3.89 2.24
C GLU A 258 -15.45 -3.08 2.30
N LEU A 259 -16.39 -3.34 1.40
CA LEU A 259 -17.68 -2.63 1.38
C LEU A 259 -18.49 -2.81 2.67
N VAL A 260 -18.16 -3.83 3.47
CA VAL A 260 -18.74 -4.07 4.79
C VAL A 260 -17.88 -3.52 5.92
N GLY A 261 -16.56 -3.72 5.82
CA GLY A 261 -15.58 -3.36 6.85
C GLY A 261 -15.23 -1.86 6.88
N GLY A 262 -15.01 -1.27 5.71
CA GLY A 262 -14.59 0.13 5.49
C GLY A 262 -15.39 0.80 4.39
N PRO A 263 -16.71 1.01 4.53
CA PRO A 263 -17.57 1.57 3.47
C PRO A 263 -17.23 3.02 3.07
N ASP A 264 -16.43 3.72 3.86
CA ASP A 264 -15.88 5.05 3.56
C ASP A 264 -15.09 5.08 2.24
N THR A 265 -14.49 3.94 1.84
CA THR A 265 -13.77 3.78 0.58
C THR A 265 -14.59 4.25 -0.63
N VAL A 266 -15.90 3.99 -0.65
CA VAL A 266 -16.81 4.41 -1.74
C VAL A 266 -16.97 5.94 -1.77
N ILE A 267 -17.05 6.54 -0.58
CA ILE A 267 -17.21 8.01 -0.45
C ILE A 267 -15.91 8.72 -0.82
N ARG A 268 -14.74 8.19 -0.41
CA ARG A 268 -13.42 8.72 -0.81
C ARG A 268 -13.26 8.70 -2.34
N TYR A 269 -13.60 7.58 -2.95
CA TYR A 269 -13.59 7.43 -4.41
C TYR A 269 -14.48 8.45 -5.10
N ASP A 270 -15.75 8.58 -4.69
CA ASP A 270 -16.70 9.52 -5.28
C ASP A 270 -16.27 10.99 -5.08
N GLN A 271 -15.79 11.35 -3.88
CA GLN A 271 -15.30 12.70 -3.60
C GLN A 271 -14.13 13.10 -4.51
N LEU A 272 -13.14 12.23 -4.67
CA LEU A 272 -11.99 12.48 -5.53
C LEU A 272 -12.44 12.67 -6.99
N ARG A 273 -13.30 11.80 -7.48
CA ARG A 273 -13.84 11.94 -8.85
C ARG A 273 -14.56 13.28 -9.03
N ARG A 274 -15.48 13.64 -8.15
CA ARG A 274 -16.23 14.91 -8.24
C ARG A 274 -15.34 16.14 -8.15
N ARG A 275 -14.22 16.05 -7.44
CA ARG A 275 -13.29 17.18 -7.31
C ARG A 275 -12.38 17.34 -8.52
N LEU A 276 -12.17 16.28 -9.32
CA LEU A 276 -11.16 16.24 -10.39
C LEU A 276 -11.72 16.09 -11.80
N VAL A 277 -12.91 15.51 -11.99
CA VAL A 277 -13.56 15.38 -13.30
C VAL A 277 -13.83 16.77 -13.89
N GLY A 278 -13.56 16.93 -15.19
CA GLY A 278 -13.78 18.19 -15.93
C GLY A 278 -12.85 19.34 -15.55
N ARG A 279 -11.72 19.05 -14.90
CA ARG A 279 -10.74 20.06 -14.45
C ARG A 279 -9.35 19.77 -14.99
N ASP A 280 -8.55 20.82 -15.14
CA ASP A 280 -7.11 20.67 -15.32
C ASP A 280 -6.51 20.18 -13.98
N VAL A 281 -5.90 19.01 -14.04
CA VAL A 281 -5.32 18.37 -12.86
C VAL A 281 -3.80 18.52 -12.89
N THR A 282 -3.26 19.13 -11.85
CA THR A 282 -1.81 19.18 -11.53
C THR A 282 -1.55 18.35 -10.29
N VAL A 283 -0.29 18.11 -9.95
CA VAL A 283 0.05 17.42 -8.69
C VAL A 283 -0.52 18.18 -7.49
N GLU A 284 -0.41 19.50 -7.47
CA GLU A 284 -0.91 20.37 -6.41
C GLU A 284 -2.44 20.31 -6.29
N SER A 285 -3.15 20.34 -7.41
CA SER A 285 -4.62 20.25 -7.39
C SER A 285 -5.11 18.85 -7.03
N ALA A 286 -4.36 17.79 -7.39
CA ALA A 286 -4.63 16.42 -6.94
C ALA A 286 -4.43 16.26 -5.44
N VAL A 287 -3.33 16.77 -4.89
CA VAL A 287 -3.06 16.82 -3.44
C VAL A 287 -4.15 17.61 -2.72
N ALA A 288 -4.53 18.79 -3.22
CA ALA A 288 -5.62 19.59 -2.65
C ALA A 288 -6.98 18.88 -2.73
N ALA A 289 -7.23 18.07 -3.75
CA ALA A 289 -8.44 17.25 -3.85
C ALA A 289 -8.49 16.13 -2.80
N MET A 290 -7.31 15.65 -2.38
CA MET A 290 -7.17 14.64 -1.32
C MET A 290 -7.26 15.24 0.10
N ASP A 291 -7.12 16.55 0.26
CA ASP A 291 -7.27 17.24 1.55
C ASP A 291 -8.75 17.28 1.96
N SER A 292 -9.19 16.21 2.61
CA SER A 292 -10.54 16.06 3.13
C SER A 292 -10.54 15.30 4.45
N HIS A 293 -11.12 15.90 5.47
CA HIS A 293 -11.24 15.34 6.82
C HIS A 293 -12.70 14.97 7.18
N LEU A 294 -13.58 14.99 6.18
CA LEU A 294 -15.03 14.89 6.40
C LEU A 294 -15.46 13.62 7.16
N MET A 295 -14.71 12.54 7.01
CA MET A 295 -15.07 11.23 7.59
C MET A 295 -14.16 10.83 8.79
N GLY A 296 -13.41 11.77 9.37
CA GLY A 296 -12.50 11.47 10.48
C GLY A 296 -11.46 10.42 10.08
N GLY A 297 -11.36 9.32 10.83
CA GLY A 297 -10.45 8.23 10.54
C GLY A 297 -10.66 7.50 9.20
N GLY A 298 -11.79 7.68 8.52
CA GLY A 298 -12.08 7.17 7.16
C GLY A 298 -11.97 8.25 6.08
N ALA A 299 -11.29 9.36 6.35
CA ALA A 299 -11.12 10.45 5.39
C ALA A 299 -9.93 10.22 4.45
N THR A 300 -9.92 10.85 3.29
CA THR A 300 -8.79 10.82 2.35
C THR A 300 -7.50 11.40 2.94
N CYS A 301 -7.64 12.36 3.87
CA CYS A 301 -6.56 12.87 4.72
C CYS A 301 -6.87 12.41 6.15
N CYS A 302 -6.32 11.28 6.52
CA CYS A 302 -6.60 10.63 7.79
C CYS A 302 -5.64 11.11 8.88
N HIS A 303 -6.17 11.44 10.05
CA HIS A 303 -5.40 11.78 11.23
C HIS A 303 -5.86 10.97 12.44
N PRO A 304 -4.94 10.62 13.36
CA PRO A 304 -5.34 10.10 14.65
C PRO A 304 -6.23 11.14 15.34
N ASP A 305 -7.45 10.76 15.68
CA ASP A 305 -8.39 11.67 16.33
C ASP A 305 -7.93 12.03 17.74
N SER A 306 -7.10 13.06 17.84
CA SER A 306 -6.69 13.66 19.13
C SER A 306 -7.77 14.59 19.71
N THR A 307 -8.86 14.86 18.96
CA THR A 307 -9.86 15.90 19.32
C THR A 307 -11.27 15.38 19.57
N LEU A 308 -11.58 14.13 19.25
CA LEU A 308 -12.88 13.57 19.61
C LEU A 308 -12.86 13.06 21.04
N PRO A 309 -13.85 13.47 21.88
CA PRO A 309 -14.00 12.87 23.19
C PRO A 309 -14.18 11.35 23.03
N PRO A 310 -13.67 10.51 23.95
CA PRO A 310 -13.86 9.08 23.88
C PRO A 310 -15.35 8.79 23.72
N PRO A 311 -15.74 7.84 22.86
CA PRO A 311 -17.15 7.52 22.66
C PRO A 311 -17.79 7.22 24.01
N ALA A 312 -19.00 7.77 24.23
CA ALA A 312 -19.72 7.54 25.46
C ALA A 312 -19.79 6.03 25.78
N PRO A 313 -19.66 5.62 27.04
CA PRO A 313 -19.77 4.22 27.40
C PRO A 313 -21.07 3.64 26.86
N GLY A 314 -21.01 2.71 25.88
CA GLY A 314 -22.19 2.10 25.25
C GLY A 314 -22.46 2.48 23.80
N ALA A 315 -21.76 3.45 23.21
CA ALA A 315 -21.86 3.72 21.77
C ALA A 315 -21.04 2.67 20.98
N ALA A 316 -21.71 1.64 20.48
CA ALA A 316 -21.12 0.75 19.47
C ALA A 316 -20.91 1.57 18.19
N ARG A 317 -19.71 1.52 17.58
CA ARG A 317 -19.54 1.98 16.21
C ARG A 317 -20.48 1.17 15.33
N ALA A 318 -21.32 1.83 14.55
CA ALA A 318 -22.12 1.19 13.53
C ALA A 318 -21.14 0.59 12.50
N GLY A 319 -21.12 -0.76 12.41
CA GLY A 319 -20.28 -1.50 11.47
C GLY A 319 -19.55 -2.71 12.05
N GLY A 320 -19.40 -2.82 13.36
CA GLY A 320 -18.87 -4.05 13.98
C GLY A 320 -19.99 -5.09 14.15
N VAL A 321 -19.76 -6.31 13.67
CA VAL A 321 -20.58 -7.47 14.07
C VAL A 321 -20.60 -7.50 15.60
N PRO A 322 -21.79 -7.56 16.25
CA PRO A 322 -21.81 -7.57 17.71
C PRO A 322 -21.08 -8.81 18.23
N PRO A 323 -20.23 -8.65 19.28
CA PRO A 323 -19.57 -9.78 19.87
C PRO A 323 -20.61 -10.77 20.41
N ALA A 324 -20.32 -12.07 20.25
CA ALA A 324 -21.18 -13.11 20.79
C ALA A 324 -21.44 -12.89 22.30
N PRO A 325 -22.63 -13.22 22.81
CA PRO A 325 -22.97 -13.04 24.23
C PRO A 325 -22.00 -13.89 25.09
N GLY A 326 -21.23 -13.25 25.96
CA GLY A 326 -20.32 -13.93 26.88
C GLY A 326 -18.86 -13.47 26.86
N ALA A 327 -18.44 -12.57 25.94
CA ALA A 327 -17.09 -12.02 25.94
C ALA A 327 -16.95 -10.94 27.02
N GLU A 328 -16.53 -11.33 28.21
CA GLU A 328 -16.12 -10.41 29.27
C GLU A 328 -14.90 -9.59 28.86
N ARG A 329 -14.89 -8.32 29.25
CA ARG A 329 -13.95 -7.26 28.90
C ARG A 329 -12.52 -7.58 29.38
N ALA A 330 -11.75 -8.29 28.58
CA ALA A 330 -10.29 -8.23 28.68
C ALA A 330 -9.84 -6.87 28.17
N GLY A 331 -8.83 -6.26 28.81
CA GLY A 331 -8.39 -4.89 28.67
C GLY A 331 -8.44 -4.34 27.24
N ARG A 332 -9.12 -3.20 27.10
CA ARG A 332 -9.31 -2.52 25.82
C ARG A 332 -7.95 -2.19 25.20
N VAL A 333 -7.57 -2.90 24.15
CA VAL A 333 -6.60 -2.36 23.21
C VAL A 333 -7.24 -1.09 22.63
N PRO A 334 -6.57 0.08 22.67
CA PRO A 334 -7.10 1.28 22.02
C PRO A 334 -7.43 0.94 20.56
N PRO A 335 -8.53 1.47 20.01
CA PRO A 335 -8.80 1.28 18.60
C PRO A 335 -7.56 1.73 17.82
N ALA A 336 -7.10 0.88 16.91
CA ALA A 336 -5.98 1.19 16.04
C ALA A 336 -6.22 2.58 15.41
N GLN A 337 -5.24 3.46 15.56
CA GLN A 337 -5.33 4.81 15.02
C GLN A 337 -4.65 4.80 13.66
N PHE A 338 -5.42 5.02 12.60
CA PHE A 338 -4.88 5.21 11.26
C PHE A 338 -4.48 6.67 11.05
N ALA A 339 -3.46 6.87 10.23
CA ALA A 339 -3.01 8.18 9.79
C ALA A 339 -2.51 8.10 8.36
N THR A 340 -2.65 9.18 7.60
CA THR A 340 -1.90 9.35 6.37
C THR A 340 -0.43 9.53 6.73
N LEU A 341 0.39 8.50 6.50
CA LEU A 341 1.82 8.51 6.81
C LEU A 341 2.63 9.25 5.76
N ALA A 342 2.21 9.18 4.50
CA ALA A 342 2.87 9.88 3.42
C ALA A 342 1.90 10.28 2.29
N THR A 343 2.18 11.43 1.69
CA THR A 343 1.64 11.88 0.42
C THR A 343 2.73 11.72 -0.64
N ILE A 344 2.48 10.91 -1.67
CA ILE A 344 3.47 10.44 -2.64
C ILE A 344 3.08 10.90 -4.03
N ALA A 345 3.97 11.55 -4.78
CA ALA A 345 3.78 11.86 -6.18
C ALA A 345 4.90 11.24 -7.03
N LEU A 346 4.51 10.60 -8.15
CA LEU A 346 5.44 9.97 -9.07
C LEU A 346 5.61 10.85 -10.30
N ASP A 347 6.84 11.25 -10.62
CA ASP A 347 7.22 11.78 -11.92
C ASP A 347 7.80 10.64 -12.77
N VAL A 348 6.90 9.93 -13.44
CA VAL A 348 7.23 8.72 -14.18
C VAL A 348 8.20 8.96 -15.33
N PRO A 349 8.03 10.03 -16.17
CA PRO A 349 8.99 10.33 -17.21
C PRO A 349 10.39 10.73 -16.72
N ALA A 350 10.48 11.34 -15.54
CA ALA A 350 11.75 11.70 -14.91
C ALA A 350 12.36 10.55 -14.08
N GLY A 351 11.57 9.53 -13.75
CA GLY A 351 12.01 8.43 -12.88
C GLY A 351 12.24 8.86 -11.44
N THR A 352 11.48 9.86 -10.94
CA THR A 352 11.65 10.42 -9.60
C THR A 352 10.38 10.31 -8.76
N VAL A 353 10.55 10.29 -7.44
CA VAL A 353 9.47 10.26 -6.46
C VAL A 353 9.59 11.47 -5.57
N ARG A 354 8.49 12.21 -5.42
CA ARG A 354 8.35 13.24 -4.39
C ARG A 354 7.48 12.70 -3.28
N VAL A 355 7.93 12.83 -2.06
CA VAL A 355 7.20 12.34 -0.88
C VAL A 355 7.18 13.40 0.21
N HIS A 356 6.01 13.57 0.82
CA HIS A 356 5.81 14.37 2.01
C HIS A 356 5.40 13.45 3.16
N ALA A 357 6.09 13.55 4.30
CA ALA A 357 5.71 12.84 5.52
C ALA A 357 4.45 13.47 6.11
N GLY A 358 3.36 12.70 6.13
CA GLY A 358 2.05 13.15 6.56
C GLY A 358 1.03 13.34 5.44
N GLY A 359 -0.14 13.81 5.83
CA GLY A 359 -1.30 13.96 4.96
C GLY A 359 -1.23 15.17 4.01
N PRO A 360 -2.10 15.22 2.99
CA PRO A 360 -2.15 16.29 2.01
C PRO A 360 -2.41 17.67 2.64
N CYS A 361 -3.11 17.77 3.76
CA CYS A 361 -3.34 19.03 4.47
C CYS A 361 -2.05 19.69 5.00
N THR A 362 -1.03 18.90 5.28
CA THR A 362 0.29 19.40 5.73
C THR A 362 1.32 19.45 4.59
N ALA A 363 1.01 18.83 3.45
CA ALA A 363 1.89 18.79 2.29
C ALA A 363 2.15 20.17 1.69
N GLY A 364 1.20 21.11 1.80
CA GLY A 364 1.35 22.53 1.51
C GLY A 364 2.21 22.82 0.30
N ARG A 365 3.26 23.64 0.48
CA ARG A 365 4.21 24.00 -0.57
C ARG A 365 5.25 22.93 -0.93
N ALA A 366 5.30 21.80 -0.22
CA ALA A 366 6.29 20.74 -0.48
C ALA A 366 6.17 20.17 -1.90
N PHE A 367 4.98 20.30 -2.53
CA PHE A 367 4.77 19.91 -3.91
C PHE A 367 4.79 21.11 -4.89
N THR A 368 4.91 22.34 -4.42
CA THR A 368 4.76 23.60 -5.19
C THR A 368 6.04 24.22 -5.66
N ALA A 369 7.18 23.70 -5.66
CA ALA A 369 8.36 24.24 -6.35
C ALA A 369 9.48 23.22 -6.34
N GLU A 370 10.18 23.12 -7.45
CA GLU A 370 11.58 22.70 -7.59
C GLU A 370 12.29 22.43 -6.25
N THR A 371 11.90 21.40 -5.53
CA THR A 371 12.78 20.87 -4.51
C THR A 371 13.77 19.99 -5.23
N SER A 372 14.90 20.64 -5.57
CA SER A 372 16.16 19.94 -5.78
C SER A 372 16.33 18.86 -4.70
N THR A 373 17.06 17.86 -5.04
CA THR A 373 17.55 16.71 -4.30
C THR A 373 18.14 16.99 -2.89
N ASP A 374 18.00 18.18 -2.32
CA ASP A 374 18.67 18.64 -1.09
C ASP A 374 17.86 18.50 0.21
N GLN A 375 16.70 17.82 0.19
CA GLN A 375 15.98 17.49 1.43
C GLN A 375 15.94 15.98 1.71
N TYR A 376 17.06 15.31 1.47
CA TYR A 376 17.31 14.03 2.13
C TYR A 376 17.62 14.29 3.60
N LYS A 377 16.82 13.78 4.51
CA LYS A 377 17.32 13.55 5.87
C LYS A 377 18.39 12.48 5.73
N GLU A 378 19.66 12.90 5.66
CA GLU A 378 20.77 12.02 5.97
C GLU A 378 20.55 11.52 7.41
N PHE A 379 20.21 10.26 7.53
CA PHE A 379 20.33 9.57 8.79
C PHE A 379 21.82 9.33 8.99
N GLU A 380 22.49 10.26 9.66
CA GLU A 380 23.81 10.00 10.21
C GLU A 380 23.73 8.76 11.09
N HIS A 381 24.61 7.81 10.82
CA HIS A 381 24.78 6.60 11.58
C HIS A 381 25.08 6.96 13.05
N ALA A 382 24.19 6.59 13.97
CA ALA A 382 24.45 6.49 15.39
C ALA A 382 24.45 5.00 15.80
#